data_abe87915b8f8bdd9304032c27c71f20f
#
_entry.id   abe87915b8f8bdd9304032c27c71f20f
#
_cell.length_a   1.000
_cell.length_b   1.000
_cell.length_c   1.000
_cell.angle_alpha   90.00
_cell.angle_beta   90.00
_cell.angle_gamma   90.00
#
_symmetry.space_group_name_H-M   'P 1'
#
loop_
_entity.id
_entity.type
_entity.pdbx_description
1 polymer ?
#
loop_
_entity_poly.entity_id
_entity_poly.type
_entity_poly.pdbx_seq_one_letter_code
_entity_poly.pdbx_strand_id
1 'polypeptide(L)'
;SEDRREIKIMSMLDGEWAKAVGAEFKKPYYRDLYNFVRDEYATHVVYPPADDIFNAMHFTPLDKVKVLILGQDPYHNVNQAHGLSFSVLPSQKDIPPSLQNIYKELHDDLGCDIPNNGYLKKWADQGVLLLNTVLTVRAHQANSHQGHGWEKFTDAIIEAVNEQDRPIVYMLWGRPAQSK
;
A
#
# COMPACT_ATOMS: atom_id res chain seq x y z
N SER A 1 21.07 -6.58 16.41
CA SER A 1 20.65 -7.97 16.47
C SER A 1 19.27 -8.14 15.82
N GLU A 2 18.96 -9.35 15.41
CA GLU A 2 17.68 -9.69 14.75
C GLU A 2 16.48 -9.26 15.60
N ASP A 3 16.52 -9.51 16.90
CA ASP A 3 15.45 -9.14 17.84
C ASP A 3 15.09 -7.65 17.84
N ARG A 4 16.08 -6.78 17.72
CA ARG A 4 15.83 -5.33 17.68
C ARG A 4 15.18 -4.88 16.37
N ARG A 5 15.47 -5.56 15.27
CA ARG A 5 14.87 -5.27 13.96
C ARG A 5 13.44 -5.79 13.87
N GLU A 6 13.18 -6.99 14.42
CA GLU A 6 11.82 -7.52 14.51
C GLU A 6 10.94 -6.62 15.38
N ILE A 7 11.46 -6.16 16.51
CA ILE A 7 10.74 -5.22 17.39
C ILE A 7 10.47 -3.90 16.64
N LYS A 8 11.42 -3.41 15.85
CA LYS A 8 11.25 -2.17 15.08
C LYS A 8 10.18 -2.32 13.99
N ILE A 9 10.09 -3.48 13.32
CA ILE A 9 9.05 -3.76 12.32
C ILE A 9 7.70 -3.95 12.98
N MET A 10 7.62 -4.66 14.10
CA MET A 10 6.40 -4.80 14.89
C MET A 10 5.90 -3.48 15.44
N SER A 11 6.80 -2.51 15.70
CA SER A 11 6.44 -1.15 16.14
C SER A 11 6.04 -0.22 15.00
N MET A 12 6.14 -0.65 13.72
CA MET A 12 5.72 0.14 12.58
C MET A 12 4.20 0.21 12.41
N LEU A 13 3.46 -0.73 13.00
CA LEU A 13 2.00 -0.66 13.11
C LEU A 13 1.62 -0.45 14.56
N ASP A 14 0.75 0.51 14.82
CA ASP A 14 0.26 0.82 16.16
C ASP A 14 -1.28 0.83 16.20
N GLY A 15 -1.82 1.08 17.38
CA GLY A 15 -3.26 1.22 17.58
C GLY A 15 -4.07 0.02 17.12
N GLU A 16 -5.18 0.28 16.45
CA GLU A 16 -6.11 -0.76 16.00
C GLU A 16 -5.51 -1.69 14.95
N TRP A 17 -4.61 -1.18 14.10
CA TRP A 17 -3.91 -2.03 13.13
C TRP A 17 -3.04 -3.08 13.81
N ALA A 18 -2.28 -2.69 14.84
CA ALA A 18 -1.45 -3.62 15.60
C ALA A 18 -2.29 -4.72 16.26
N LYS A 19 -3.46 -4.36 16.79
CA LYS A 19 -4.39 -5.32 17.38
C LYS A 19 -4.97 -6.27 16.34
N ALA A 20 -5.34 -5.76 15.18
CA ALA A 20 -6.04 -6.55 14.16
C ALA A 20 -5.10 -7.50 13.41
N VAL A 21 -3.89 -7.06 13.07
CA VAL A 21 -2.99 -7.83 12.19
C VAL A 21 -1.61 -8.10 12.80
N GLY A 22 -1.36 -7.68 14.02
CA GLY A 22 -0.04 -7.88 14.66
C GLY A 22 0.37 -9.34 14.76
N ALA A 23 -0.57 -10.27 14.85
CA ALA A 23 -0.29 -11.69 14.88
C ALA A 23 0.36 -12.20 13.58
N GLU A 24 0.16 -11.53 12.44
CA GLU A 24 0.78 -11.91 11.17
C GLU A 24 2.30 -11.84 11.23
N PHE A 25 2.85 -10.88 11.99
CA PHE A 25 4.30 -10.73 12.12
C PHE A 25 5.01 -11.92 12.77
N LYS A 26 4.26 -12.77 13.49
CA LYS A 26 4.79 -13.97 14.16
C LYS A 26 4.67 -15.23 13.32
N LYS A 27 3.99 -15.17 12.18
CA LYS A 27 3.76 -16.34 11.33
C LYS A 27 4.98 -16.68 10.49
N PRO A 28 5.21 -17.97 10.17
CA PRO A 28 6.37 -18.38 9.37
C PRO A 28 6.46 -17.70 8.00
N TYR A 29 5.34 -17.51 7.32
CA TYR A 29 5.36 -16.85 6.01
C TYR A 29 5.90 -15.42 6.10
N TYR A 30 5.57 -14.70 7.20
CA TYR A 30 6.03 -13.33 7.37
C TYR A 30 7.53 -13.28 7.63
N ARG A 31 8.07 -14.26 8.35
CA ARG A 31 9.52 -14.37 8.55
C ARG A 31 10.25 -14.57 7.23
N ASP A 32 9.74 -15.44 6.37
CA ASP A 32 10.31 -15.67 5.04
C ASP A 32 10.21 -14.40 4.17
N LEU A 33 9.06 -13.74 4.20
CA LEU A 33 8.85 -12.46 3.53
C LEU A 33 9.83 -11.39 4.02
N TYR A 34 9.97 -11.27 5.34
CA TYR A 34 10.87 -10.30 5.94
C TYR A 34 12.31 -10.53 5.50
N ASN A 35 12.78 -11.77 5.53
CA ASN A 35 14.12 -12.10 5.10
C ASN A 35 14.33 -11.79 3.62
N PHE A 36 13.36 -12.11 2.78
CA PHE A 36 13.40 -11.79 1.35
C PHE A 36 13.49 -10.28 1.12
N VAL A 37 12.62 -9.51 1.75
CA VAL A 37 12.58 -8.05 1.60
C VAL A 37 13.86 -7.41 2.10
N ARG A 38 14.35 -7.85 3.27
CA ARG A 38 15.63 -7.37 3.82
C ARG A 38 16.78 -7.58 2.85
N ASP A 39 16.88 -8.78 2.27
CA ASP A 39 17.95 -9.12 1.33
C ASP A 39 17.82 -8.30 0.04
N GLU A 40 16.60 -8.07 -0.43
CA GLU A 40 16.36 -7.23 -1.60
C GLU A 40 16.81 -5.78 -1.37
N TYR A 41 16.46 -5.18 -0.22
CA TYR A 41 16.94 -3.83 0.11
C TYR A 41 18.46 -3.76 0.27
N ALA A 42 19.09 -4.84 0.70
CA ALA A 42 20.55 -4.89 0.88
C ALA A 42 21.31 -5.01 -0.46
N THR A 43 20.71 -5.62 -1.48
CA THR A 43 21.38 -5.99 -2.73
C THR A 43 20.87 -5.29 -3.98
N HIS A 44 19.70 -4.69 -3.91
CA HIS A 44 19.01 -4.05 -5.04
C HIS A 44 18.40 -2.72 -4.62
N VAL A 45 18.07 -1.90 -5.60
CA VAL A 45 17.21 -0.73 -5.37
C VAL A 45 15.77 -1.21 -5.31
N VAL A 46 15.08 -0.92 -4.21
CA VAL A 46 13.71 -1.36 -3.94
C VAL A 46 12.87 -0.15 -3.58
N TYR A 47 11.64 -0.12 -4.07
CA TYR A 47 10.67 0.93 -3.78
C TYR A 47 9.45 0.35 -3.05
N PRO A 48 8.79 1.15 -2.20
CA PRO A 48 9.20 2.48 -1.72
C PRO A 48 10.38 2.38 -0.74
N PRO A 49 10.93 3.52 -0.27
CA PRO A 49 11.89 3.47 0.84
C PRO A 49 11.31 2.67 2.02
N ALA A 50 12.18 1.95 2.74
CA ALA A 50 11.74 1.00 3.78
C ALA A 50 10.80 1.62 4.82
N ASP A 51 11.04 2.87 5.20
CA ASP A 51 10.21 3.58 6.19
C ASP A 51 8.80 3.89 5.67
N ASP A 52 8.58 3.82 4.36
CA ASP A 52 7.30 4.16 3.74
C ASP A 52 6.42 2.95 3.43
N ILE A 53 6.92 1.72 3.63
CA ILE A 53 6.21 0.48 3.24
C ILE A 53 4.77 0.43 3.78
N PHE A 54 4.57 0.84 5.04
CA PHE A 54 3.28 0.76 5.73
C PHE A 54 2.52 2.09 5.80
N ASN A 55 2.87 3.06 4.96
CA ASN A 55 2.26 4.39 5.02
C ASN A 55 0.74 4.37 4.82
N ALA A 56 0.20 3.45 4.03
CA ALA A 56 -1.25 3.33 3.87
C ALA A 56 -1.94 3.16 5.23
N MET A 57 -1.40 2.31 6.09
CA MET A 57 -1.93 2.07 7.45
C MET A 57 -1.58 3.20 8.40
N HIS A 58 -0.39 3.79 8.27
CA HIS A 58 0.01 4.93 9.12
C HIS A 58 -0.89 6.14 8.91
N PHE A 59 -1.23 6.45 7.66
CA PHE A 59 -2.03 7.63 7.34
C PHE A 59 -3.52 7.41 7.55
N THR A 60 -3.99 6.16 7.49
CA THR A 60 -5.41 5.84 7.63
C THR A 60 -5.58 4.77 8.72
N PRO A 61 -5.85 5.16 9.97
CA PRO A 61 -6.14 4.21 11.04
C PRO A 61 -7.35 3.32 10.69
N LEU A 62 -7.34 2.09 11.19
CA LEU A 62 -8.38 1.10 10.88
C LEU A 62 -9.78 1.60 11.18
N ASP A 63 -9.97 2.27 12.32
CA ASP A 63 -11.26 2.82 12.74
C ASP A 63 -11.72 4.03 11.91
N LYS A 64 -10.86 4.56 11.04
CA LYS A 64 -11.15 5.70 10.16
C LYS A 64 -11.38 5.29 8.70
N VAL A 65 -11.13 4.04 8.34
CA VAL A 65 -11.29 3.59 6.96
C VAL A 65 -12.75 3.69 6.51
N LYS A 66 -12.99 4.43 5.45
CA LYS A 66 -14.30 4.58 4.80
C LYS A 66 -14.31 3.98 3.40
N VAL A 67 -13.17 4.02 2.73
CA VAL A 67 -12.98 3.51 1.37
C VAL A 67 -11.67 2.74 1.33
N LEU A 68 -11.68 1.57 0.70
CA LEU A 68 -10.48 0.82 0.37
C LEU A 68 -10.26 0.86 -1.14
N ILE A 69 -9.15 1.41 -1.57
CA ILE A 69 -8.71 1.38 -2.97
C ILE A 69 -7.54 0.42 -3.07
N LEU A 70 -7.69 -0.63 -3.88
CA LEU A 70 -6.70 -1.69 -4.02
C LEU A 70 -5.96 -1.56 -5.35
N GLY A 71 -4.64 -1.40 -5.28
CA GLY A 71 -3.71 -1.49 -6.41
C GLY A 71 -2.95 -2.81 -6.38
N GLN A 72 -2.01 -2.98 -7.30
CA GLN A 72 -1.23 -4.22 -7.42
C GLN A 72 0.11 -4.11 -6.67
N ASP A 73 1.10 -3.47 -7.27
CA ASP A 73 2.40 -3.23 -6.65
C ASP A 73 2.81 -1.76 -6.77
N PRO A 74 3.83 -1.30 -6.03
CA PRO A 74 4.27 0.09 -6.10
C PRO A 74 4.81 0.46 -7.48
N TYR A 75 4.83 1.74 -7.78
CA TYR A 75 5.55 2.23 -8.94
C TYR A 75 7.03 1.86 -8.83
N HIS A 76 7.62 1.41 -9.94
CA HIS A 76 8.99 0.89 -9.95
C HIS A 76 10.03 1.87 -10.51
N ASN A 77 9.65 3.11 -10.76
CA ASN A 77 10.55 4.17 -11.19
C ASN A 77 10.93 5.09 -10.02
N VAL A 78 12.06 5.77 -10.16
CA VAL A 78 12.62 6.61 -9.11
C VAL A 78 11.65 7.73 -8.68
N ASN A 79 11.60 8.02 -7.38
CA ASN A 79 10.84 9.14 -6.78
C ASN A 79 9.32 9.09 -6.98
N GLN A 80 8.75 7.92 -7.25
CA GLN A 80 7.30 7.77 -7.40
C GLN A 80 6.64 7.17 -6.16
N ALA A 81 6.97 5.93 -5.81
CA ALA A 81 6.32 5.20 -4.73
C ALA A 81 6.68 5.75 -3.35
N HIS A 82 5.68 5.86 -2.48
CA HIS A 82 5.85 6.30 -1.09
C HIS A 82 4.91 5.58 -0.12
N GLY A 83 4.39 4.41 -0.50
CA GLY A 83 3.56 3.56 0.37
C GLY A 83 2.06 3.70 0.23
N LEU A 84 1.57 4.53 -0.67
CA LEU A 84 0.15 4.66 -1.01
C LEU A 84 -0.08 4.20 -2.46
N SER A 85 -1.06 3.32 -2.66
CA SER A 85 -1.40 2.87 -4.01
C SER A 85 -1.79 4.04 -4.91
N PHE A 86 -1.38 3.98 -6.18
CA PHE A 86 -1.64 4.99 -7.22
C PHE A 86 -1.02 6.37 -6.99
N SER A 87 -0.55 6.67 -5.78
CA SER A 87 -0.01 7.97 -5.41
C SER A 87 1.47 8.09 -5.74
N VAL A 88 1.89 9.28 -6.15
CA VAL A 88 3.30 9.63 -6.33
C VAL A 88 3.68 10.77 -5.39
N LEU A 89 4.99 10.93 -5.15
CA LEU A 89 5.50 12.02 -4.31
C LEU A 89 5.13 13.39 -4.91
N PRO A 90 4.97 14.41 -4.07
CA PRO A 90 4.62 15.76 -4.53
C PRO A 90 5.65 16.35 -5.50
N SER A 91 6.90 15.87 -5.44
CA SER A 91 7.97 16.31 -6.33
C SER A 91 7.81 15.82 -7.78
N GLN A 92 6.95 14.81 -8.01
CA GLN A 92 6.68 14.30 -9.35
C GLN A 92 5.74 15.24 -10.08
N LYS A 93 6.18 15.74 -11.23
CA LYS A 93 5.38 16.65 -12.07
C LYS A 93 4.34 15.90 -12.90
N ASP A 94 4.66 14.68 -13.30
CA ASP A 94 3.80 13.89 -14.17
C ASP A 94 2.91 12.98 -13.33
N ILE A 95 1.62 12.96 -13.67
CA ILE A 95 0.64 12.05 -13.07
C ILE A 95 0.71 10.73 -13.84
N PRO A 96 0.95 9.58 -13.16
CA PRO A 96 0.99 8.29 -13.86
C PRO A 96 -0.30 7.98 -14.60
N PRO A 97 -0.22 7.25 -15.74
CA PRO A 97 -1.41 6.92 -16.53
C PRO A 97 -2.52 6.22 -15.74
N SER A 98 -2.18 5.32 -14.81
CA SER A 98 -3.16 4.65 -13.96
C SER A 98 -3.95 5.64 -13.12
N LEU A 99 -3.29 6.64 -12.54
CA LEU A 99 -3.95 7.65 -11.73
C LEU A 99 -4.71 8.65 -12.60
N GLN A 100 -4.21 8.98 -13.79
CA GLN A 100 -4.95 9.80 -14.75
C GLN A 100 -6.31 9.18 -15.10
N ASN A 101 -6.35 7.86 -15.29
CA ASN A 101 -7.58 7.14 -15.56
C ASN A 101 -8.57 7.24 -14.38
N ILE A 102 -8.07 7.11 -13.16
CA ILE A 102 -8.91 7.26 -11.95
C ILE A 102 -9.48 8.68 -11.88
N TYR A 103 -8.67 9.69 -12.08
CA TYR A 103 -9.10 11.08 -12.06
C TYR A 103 -10.15 11.35 -13.14
N LYS A 104 -9.96 10.80 -14.33
CA LYS A 104 -10.91 10.95 -15.44
C LYS A 104 -12.27 10.31 -15.09
N GLU A 105 -12.26 9.11 -14.53
CA GLU A 105 -13.49 8.45 -14.11
C GLU A 105 -14.24 9.27 -13.04
N LEU A 106 -13.54 9.79 -12.05
CA LEU A 106 -14.13 10.62 -11.01
C LEU A 106 -14.70 11.92 -11.59
N HIS A 107 -14.00 12.52 -12.55
CA HIS A 107 -14.48 13.73 -13.23
C HIS A 107 -15.74 13.44 -14.05
N ASP A 108 -15.73 12.37 -14.85
CA ASP A 108 -16.83 12.00 -15.74
C ASP A 108 -18.09 11.58 -14.96
N ASP A 109 -17.91 10.84 -13.86
CA ASP A 109 -19.03 10.26 -13.10
C ASP A 109 -19.60 11.24 -12.05
N LEU A 110 -18.74 12.04 -11.41
CA LEU A 110 -19.13 12.85 -10.25
C LEU A 110 -18.91 14.34 -10.44
N GLY A 111 -18.31 14.75 -11.56
CA GLY A 111 -18.01 16.16 -11.81
C GLY A 111 -16.88 16.71 -10.94
N CYS A 112 -16.08 15.85 -10.32
CA CYS A 112 -14.94 16.28 -9.51
C CYS A 112 -13.86 16.96 -10.37
N ASP A 113 -13.23 18.01 -9.84
CA ASP A 113 -12.11 18.64 -10.53
C ASP A 113 -10.92 17.68 -10.61
N ILE A 114 -10.21 17.71 -11.75
CA ILE A 114 -9.00 16.91 -11.93
C ILE A 114 -7.84 17.62 -11.24
N PRO A 115 -7.19 17.01 -10.21
CA PRO A 115 -6.04 17.62 -9.57
C PRO A 115 -4.86 17.78 -10.53
N ASN A 116 -3.98 18.73 -10.25
CA ASN A 116 -2.78 18.97 -11.03
C ASN A 116 -1.54 18.20 -10.54
N ASN A 117 -1.73 17.29 -9.60
CA ASN A 117 -0.65 16.46 -9.04
C ASN A 117 -1.17 15.07 -8.71
N GLY A 118 -0.24 14.14 -8.44
CA GLY A 118 -0.55 12.76 -8.13
C GLY A 118 -0.34 12.37 -6.68
N TYR A 119 -0.26 13.32 -5.75
CA TYR A 119 -0.05 13.05 -4.34
C TYR A 119 -1.39 12.90 -3.61
N LEU A 120 -1.68 11.68 -3.13
CA LEU A 120 -3.02 11.31 -2.62
C LEU A 120 -3.13 11.30 -1.10
N LYS A 121 -2.16 11.89 -0.36
CA LYS A 121 -2.25 11.91 1.10
C LYS A 121 -3.54 12.54 1.61
N LYS A 122 -4.09 13.53 0.92
CA LYS A 122 -5.39 14.14 1.28
C LYS A 122 -6.54 13.13 1.27
N TRP A 123 -6.50 12.15 0.36
CA TRP A 123 -7.49 11.08 0.35
C TRP A 123 -7.31 10.17 1.57
N ALA A 124 -6.07 9.80 1.88
CA ALA A 124 -5.77 8.99 3.06
C ALA A 124 -6.23 9.68 4.35
N ASP A 125 -6.02 10.99 4.46
CA ASP A 125 -6.45 11.79 5.61
C ASP A 125 -7.97 11.81 5.77
N GLN A 126 -8.72 11.53 4.71
CA GLN A 126 -10.18 11.49 4.72
C GLN A 126 -10.75 10.08 4.92
N GLY A 127 -9.91 9.09 5.17
CA GLY A 127 -10.36 7.71 5.41
C GLY A 127 -10.28 6.80 4.20
N VAL A 128 -9.51 7.16 3.18
CA VAL A 128 -9.26 6.29 2.03
C VAL A 128 -8.00 5.47 2.29
N LEU A 129 -8.15 4.15 2.43
CA LEU A 129 -7.02 3.23 2.56
C LEU A 129 -6.50 2.90 1.17
N LEU A 130 -5.35 3.45 0.83
CA LEU A 130 -4.72 3.27 -0.48
C LEU A 130 -3.71 2.13 -0.39
N LEU A 131 -4.16 0.91 -0.62
CA LEU A 131 -3.41 -0.32 -0.38
C LEU A 131 -3.00 -0.98 -1.70
N ASN A 132 -1.75 -1.42 -1.79
CA ASN A 132 -1.31 -2.36 -2.82
C ASN A 132 -1.34 -3.78 -2.28
N THR A 133 -1.60 -4.77 -3.13
CA THR A 133 -1.55 -6.19 -2.74
C THR A 133 -0.12 -6.64 -2.44
N VAL A 134 0.86 -6.06 -3.12
CA VAL A 134 2.30 -6.26 -2.88
C VAL A 134 2.89 -4.91 -2.49
N LEU A 135 3.61 -4.84 -1.38
CA LEU A 135 4.01 -3.55 -0.78
C LEU A 135 5.42 -3.08 -1.15
N THR A 136 6.18 -3.91 -1.84
CA THR A 136 7.53 -3.56 -2.32
C THR A 136 7.73 -4.01 -3.77
N VAL A 137 8.70 -3.42 -4.44
CA VAL A 137 9.05 -3.76 -5.83
C VAL A 137 10.51 -3.44 -6.08
N ARG A 138 11.19 -4.28 -6.86
CA ARG A 138 12.55 -3.98 -7.33
C ARG A 138 12.48 -2.91 -8.42
N ALA A 139 13.42 -1.96 -8.39
CA ALA A 139 13.49 -0.88 -9.37
C ALA A 139 13.44 -1.40 -10.81
N HIS A 140 12.60 -0.79 -11.62
CA HIS A 140 12.41 -1.08 -13.05
C HIS A 140 11.91 -2.49 -13.37
N GLN A 141 11.43 -3.25 -12.36
CA GLN A 141 10.97 -4.63 -12.54
C GLN A 141 9.59 -4.81 -11.92
N ALA A 142 8.55 -4.44 -12.66
CA ALA A 142 7.17 -4.65 -12.22
C ALA A 142 6.94 -6.12 -11.85
N ASN A 143 6.13 -6.34 -10.82
CA ASN A 143 5.75 -7.66 -10.32
C ASN A 143 6.92 -8.49 -9.72
N SER A 144 8.09 -7.90 -9.54
CA SER A 144 9.30 -8.62 -9.09
C SER A 144 9.18 -9.21 -7.69
N HIS A 145 8.34 -8.67 -6.83
CA HIS A 145 8.13 -9.15 -5.46
C HIS A 145 6.84 -9.93 -5.25
N GLN A 146 6.13 -10.27 -6.33
CA GLN A 146 4.94 -11.12 -6.23
C GLN A 146 5.31 -12.54 -5.78
N GLY A 147 4.41 -13.17 -5.03
CA GLY A 147 4.58 -14.56 -4.61
C GLY A 147 5.52 -14.79 -3.44
N HIS A 148 5.97 -13.74 -2.77
CA HIS A 148 6.90 -13.84 -1.62
C HIS A 148 6.23 -13.66 -0.26
N GLY A 149 4.92 -13.46 -0.22
CA GLY A 149 4.14 -13.40 1.02
C GLY A 149 3.39 -12.10 1.27
N TRP A 150 3.67 -11.02 0.53
CA TRP A 150 2.92 -9.77 0.70
C TRP A 150 1.41 -9.98 0.53
N GLU A 151 1.00 -10.83 -0.41
CA GLU A 151 -0.40 -11.10 -0.70
C GLU A 151 -1.14 -11.65 0.53
N LYS A 152 -0.50 -12.52 1.30
CA LYS A 152 -1.06 -13.05 2.55
C LYS A 152 -1.22 -11.97 3.61
N PHE A 153 -0.22 -11.10 3.73
CA PHE A 153 -0.27 -9.99 4.68
C PHE A 153 -1.37 -9.00 4.33
N THR A 154 -1.45 -8.60 3.06
CA THR A 154 -2.48 -7.66 2.61
C THR A 154 -3.89 -8.27 2.66
N ASP A 155 -4.03 -9.59 2.44
CA ASP A 155 -5.30 -10.28 2.67
C ASP A 155 -5.75 -10.14 4.12
N ALA A 156 -4.83 -10.25 5.09
CA ALA A 156 -5.15 -10.02 6.50
C ALA A 156 -5.59 -8.57 6.76
N ILE A 157 -4.97 -7.59 6.12
CA ILE A 157 -5.38 -6.19 6.18
C ILE A 157 -6.81 -6.02 5.66
N ILE A 158 -7.12 -6.59 4.50
CA ILE A 158 -8.45 -6.51 3.87
C ILE A 158 -9.49 -7.18 4.77
N GLU A 159 -9.17 -8.32 5.35
CA GLU A 159 -10.07 -9.03 6.27
C GLU A 159 -10.35 -8.18 7.51
N ALA A 160 -9.35 -7.52 8.08
CA ALA A 160 -9.55 -6.61 9.21
C ALA A 160 -10.49 -5.46 8.86
N VAL A 161 -10.41 -4.93 7.63
CA VAL A 161 -11.34 -3.91 7.14
C VAL A 161 -12.76 -4.48 7.00
N ASN A 162 -12.89 -5.69 6.47
CA ASN A 162 -14.20 -6.37 6.32
C ASN A 162 -14.90 -6.62 7.66
N GLU A 163 -14.15 -6.80 8.73
CA GLU A 163 -14.70 -7.08 10.07
C GLU A 163 -15.22 -5.83 10.79
N GLN A 164 -15.05 -4.65 10.21
CA GLN A 164 -15.53 -3.41 10.84
C GLN A 164 -17.05 -3.32 10.76
N ASP A 165 -17.67 -2.83 11.84
CA ASP A 165 -19.14 -2.70 12.02
C ASP A 165 -19.70 -1.45 11.33
N ARG A 166 -19.27 -1.18 10.10
CA ARG A 166 -19.76 -0.03 9.34
C ARG A 166 -19.58 -0.26 7.85
N PRO A 167 -20.38 0.41 7.00
CA PRO A 167 -20.23 0.29 5.56
C PRO A 167 -18.87 0.84 5.09
N ILE A 168 -18.18 0.07 4.26
CA ILE A 168 -16.92 0.48 3.65
C ILE A 168 -17.04 0.23 2.15
N VAL A 169 -16.68 1.22 1.35
CA VAL A 169 -16.68 1.12 -0.11
C VAL A 169 -15.38 0.51 -0.58
N TYR A 170 -15.44 -0.50 -1.46
CA TYR A 170 -14.29 -1.17 -2.05
C TYR A 170 -14.17 -0.78 -3.52
N MET A 171 -12.98 -0.33 -3.92
CA MET A 171 -12.71 0.07 -5.30
C MET A 171 -11.48 -0.66 -5.81
N LEU A 172 -11.62 -1.35 -6.96
CA LEU A 172 -10.54 -2.07 -7.62
C LEU A 172 -10.22 -1.37 -8.93
N TRP A 173 -9.01 -0.83 -9.03
CA TRP A 173 -8.51 -0.23 -10.25
C TRP A 173 -7.22 -0.92 -10.71
N GLY A 174 -7.03 -0.98 -12.03
CA GLY A 174 -5.92 -1.68 -12.65
C GLY A 174 -6.30 -3.08 -13.09
N ARG A 175 -5.67 -3.55 -14.17
CA ARG A 175 -6.01 -4.83 -14.81
C ARG A 175 -5.94 -6.05 -13.88
N PRO A 176 -4.87 -6.26 -13.08
CA PRO A 176 -4.79 -7.46 -12.25
C PRO A 176 -5.83 -7.49 -11.13
N ALA A 177 -6.17 -6.34 -10.55
CA ALA A 177 -7.20 -6.25 -9.52
C ALA A 177 -8.60 -6.47 -10.12
N GLN A 178 -8.85 -5.98 -11.34
CA GLN A 178 -10.13 -6.15 -12.03
C GLN A 178 -10.34 -7.56 -12.57
N SER A 179 -9.27 -8.32 -12.85
CA SER A 179 -9.37 -9.68 -13.34
C SER A 179 -9.73 -10.70 -12.28
N LYS A 180 -9.71 -10.29 -11.05
CA LYS A 180 -10.14 -11.10 -9.89
C LYS A 180 -11.60 -10.80 -9.54
#